data_951dfc08ed891a2480ac13acc99b6316
#
_entry.id   951dfc08ed891a2480ac13acc99b6316
#
_cell.length_a   1.000
_cell.length_b   1.000
_cell.length_c   1.000
_cell.angle_alpha   90.00
_cell.angle_beta   90.00
_cell.angle_gamma   90.00
#
_symmetry.space_group_name_H-M   'P 1'
#
loop_
_entity.id
_entity.type
_entity.pdbx_description
1 polymer ?
#
loop_
_entity_poly.entity_id
_entity_poly.type
_entity_poly.pdbx_seq_one_letter_code
_entity_poly.pdbx_strand_id
1 'polypeptide(L)'
;MTTRHLLPVALAGIIGTLGGLSAAPAQPAVKPPIVKPTESKPSDPPPITFFVAVGETNACGSGCSGWIAADGKIDLAAAQRLRKLLAQLGRRKLPIFLHSGGGSVLGAIELGRLIRSRNIEVSVAQTIPAGCNRSQLHDKSCEMLKRSGQDLVSELDSSAAMCNSACVLVLSGGAVRSVPPWVRLGVHAIGIDLGKTAIRGAAIAAATRAANSRIVEFLHDMGINKALFDTSNSVPHESTRFLERDELVRFGIDTREFGETRWRFLEKPNVVIAKGFFAHTGERDLSYPEALLRLNCGAGKALRLTFARERNNLIGVGLRPLRITVNGLRVDLPNAIRSGKIEMRTAALWPNVIDSADDKSAIEISGFDPDRDDEPQARIMLNMAGFSAAYAKLRKACEESLSADSGCGAGDLSPRCMPDALRTGPAVPSTAGGQTAWPSR
;
A
#
# COMPACT_ATOMS: atom_id res chain seq x y z
N MET A 1 7.52 56.77 -63.82
CA MET A 1 6.92 58.11 -63.79
C MET A 1 6.75 58.45 -62.31
N THR A 2 7.73 59.24 -61.81
CA THR A 2 7.61 60.61 -61.38
C THR A 2 6.70 60.81 -60.16
N THR A 3 7.03 61.41 -59.07
CA THR A 3 8.09 62.33 -58.70
C THR A 3 8.08 62.50 -57.18
N ARG A 4 9.23 62.70 -56.63
CA ARG A 4 9.67 63.40 -55.39
C ARG A 4 8.87 64.62 -55.01
N HIS A 5 8.75 64.94 -53.73
CA HIS A 5 9.15 66.24 -53.22
C HIS A 5 9.55 66.25 -51.73
N LEU A 6 10.62 66.97 -51.46
CA LEU A 6 11.39 67.15 -50.23
C LEU A 6 10.99 68.51 -49.56
N LEU A 7 11.05 68.49 -48.18
CA LEU A 7 11.53 69.54 -47.24
C LEU A 7 10.85 70.94 -47.22
N PRO A 8 11.02 71.81 -46.20
CA PRO A 8 12.01 71.84 -45.10
C PRO A 8 11.57 72.16 -43.66
N VAL A 9 12.46 71.89 -42.75
CA VAL A 9 12.90 72.53 -41.49
C VAL A 9 12.30 73.86 -41.06
N ALA A 10 11.92 73.99 -39.81
CA ALA A 10 12.04 75.21 -39.00
C ALA A 10 12.38 74.88 -37.54
N LEU A 11 13.56 75.32 -37.11
CA LEU A 11 13.99 75.38 -35.70
C LEU A 11 13.26 76.53 -34.99
N ALA A 12 12.75 76.31 -33.78
CA ALA A 12 12.50 77.40 -32.81
C ALA A 12 12.82 76.80 -31.40
N GLY A 13 13.87 77.36 -30.83
CA GLY A 13 14.26 77.09 -29.45
C GLY A 13 13.37 77.85 -28.47
N ILE A 14 13.06 77.20 -27.36
CA ILE A 14 12.58 77.89 -26.15
C ILE A 14 13.31 77.35 -24.95
N ILE A 15 14.02 78.23 -24.30
CA ILE A 15 14.67 78.07 -23.01
C ILE A 15 13.55 78.09 -21.94
N GLY A 16 13.49 77.15 -21.06
CA GLY A 16 12.50 77.05 -19.98
C GLY A 16 12.92 76.20 -18.80
N THR A 17 13.53 76.89 -17.84
CA THR A 17 13.49 76.67 -16.38
C THR A 17 13.60 75.28 -15.81
N LEU A 18 14.71 75.03 -15.09
CA LEU A 18 14.95 73.98 -14.11
C LEU A 18 13.94 74.08 -12.97
N GLY A 19 12.98 73.16 -12.94
CA GLY A 19 12.13 72.85 -11.81
C GLY A 19 12.66 71.64 -11.05
N GLY A 20 13.08 71.88 -9.81
CA GLY A 20 13.61 70.82 -8.95
C GLY A 20 12.56 69.72 -8.64
N LEU A 21 12.84 68.51 -9.01
CA LEU A 21 12.12 67.34 -8.58
C LEU A 21 12.58 66.96 -7.19
N SER A 22 11.80 67.30 -6.15
CA SER A 22 11.94 66.72 -4.79
C SER A 22 11.68 65.24 -4.85
N ALA A 23 12.71 64.46 -4.60
CA ALA A 23 12.57 63.00 -4.40
C ALA A 23 11.84 62.77 -3.08
N ALA A 24 10.66 62.15 -3.16
CA ALA A 24 9.94 61.65 -1.98
C ALA A 24 10.77 60.52 -1.32
N PRO A 25 10.84 60.48 0.03
CA PRO A 25 11.57 59.39 0.72
C PRO A 25 10.89 58.05 0.44
N ALA A 26 11.68 57.05 -0.01
CA ALA A 26 11.24 55.67 -0.20
C ALA A 26 10.78 55.08 1.15
N GLN A 27 9.53 54.69 1.24
CA GLN A 27 9.02 53.97 2.39
C GLN A 27 9.73 52.59 2.48
N PRO A 28 10.17 52.15 3.68
CA PRO A 28 10.78 50.82 3.84
C PRO A 28 9.75 49.75 3.50
N ALA A 29 10.10 48.82 2.58
CA ALA A 29 9.29 47.69 2.21
C ALA A 29 9.03 46.86 3.47
N VAL A 30 7.77 46.83 3.93
CA VAL A 30 7.31 45.91 4.98
C VAL A 30 7.36 44.51 4.41
N LYS A 31 8.32 43.67 4.89
CA LYS A 31 8.34 42.26 4.58
C LYS A 31 7.02 41.64 5.05
N PRO A 32 6.28 40.89 4.18
CA PRO A 32 5.10 40.17 4.64
C PRO A 32 5.49 39.19 5.76
N PRO A 33 4.64 39.03 6.80
CA PRO A 33 4.92 38.09 7.87
C PRO A 33 5.05 36.70 7.28
N ILE A 34 6.20 36.01 7.56
CA ILE A 34 6.40 34.61 7.25
C ILE A 34 5.44 33.86 8.18
N VAL A 35 4.26 33.51 7.69
CA VAL A 35 3.36 32.55 8.34
C VAL A 35 4.06 31.20 8.23
N LYS A 36 4.74 30.78 9.31
CA LYS A 36 5.20 29.40 9.43
C LYS A 36 3.95 28.53 9.32
N PRO A 37 3.93 27.51 8.41
CA PRO A 37 2.86 26.53 8.45
C PRO A 37 2.85 25.95 9.85
N THR A 38 1.75 26.08 10.56
CA THR A 38 1.54 25.36 11.83
C THR A 38 1.46 23.89 11.42
N GLU A 39 2.55 23.14 11.59
CA GLU A 39 2.52 21.69 11.52
C GLU A 39 1.53 21.25 12.61
N SER A 40 0.29 21.00 12.19
CA SER A 40 -0.68 20.36 13.04
C SER A 40 -0.13 18.97 13.34
N LYS A 41 0.25 18.74 14.60
CA LYS A 41 0.58 17.40 15.10
C LYS A 41 -0.53 16.47 14.59
N PRO A 42 -0.17 15.34 13.93
CA PRO A 42 -1.19 14.42 13.42
C PRO A 42 -2.16 14.11 14.56
N SER A 43 -3.44 14.36 14.34
CA SER A 43 -4.46 14.07 15.35
C SER A 43 -4.42 12.57 15.65
N ASP A 44 -4.45 12.21 16.94
CA ASP A 44 -4.51 10.81 17.37
C ASP A 44 -5.67 10.13 16.63
N PRO A 45 -5.47 8.95 16.01
CA PRO A 45 -6.53 8.29 15.27
C PRO A 45 -7.73 8.01 16.17
N PRO A 46 -8.97 8.09 15.65
CA PRO A 46 -10.17 7.87 16.44
C PRO A 46 -10.19 6.47 17.05
N PRO A 47 -10.96 6.26 18.14
CA PRO A 47 -11.19 4.92 18.69
C PRO A 47 -11.70 3.96 17.61
N ILE A 48 -11.21 2.70 17.65
CA ILE A 48 -11.57 1.69 16.65
C ILE A 48 -13.09 1.57 16.48
N THR A 49 -13.54 1.69 15.26
CA THR A 49 -14.96 1.59 14.87
C THR A 49 -15.18 0.27 14.13
N PHE A 50 -16.29 -0.39 14.41
CA PHE A 50 -16.72 -1.61 13.72
C PHE A 50 -17.98 -1.30 12.92
N PHE A 51 -17.99 -1.65 11.65
CA PHE A 51 -19.15 -1.51 10.77
C PHE A 51 -19.21 -2.64 9.76
N VAL A 52 -20.42 -2.91 9.25
CA VAL A 52 -20.59 -3.90 8.19
C VAL A 52 -20.29 -3.25 6.84
N ALA A 53 -19.48 -3.91 6.06
CA ALA A 53 -19.16 -3.53 4.71
C ALA A 53 -19.60 -4.60 3.72
N VAL A 54 -20.06 -4.19 2.55
CA VAL A 54 -20.43 -5.04 1.44
C VAL A 54 -19.72 -4.59 0.18
N GLY A 55 -19.18 -5.52 -0.57
CA GLY A 55 -18.46 -5.25 -1.80
C GLY A 55 -18.99 -6.06 -2.97
N GLU A 56 -18.25 -6.02 -4.05
CA GLU A 56 -18.49 -6.86 -5.22
C GLU A 56 -18.41 -8.36 -4.86
N THR A 57 -18.88 -9.21 -5.77
CA THR A 57 -18.75 -10.67 -5.62
C THR A 57 -17.29 -11.04 -5.35
N ASN A 58 -17.07 -11.85 -4.31
CA ASN A 58 -15.74 -12.28 -3.87
C ASN A 58 -14.81 -11.13 -3.39
N ALA A 59 -15.35 -9.98 -2.99
CA ALA A 59 -14.53 -8.84 -2.53
C ALA A 59 -13.61 -9.18 -1.35
N CYS A 60 -14.03 -10.05 -0.47
CA CYS A 60 -13.29 -10.48 0.73
C CYS A 60 -12.77 -11.94 0.66
N GLY A 61 -12.76 -12.53 -0.54
CA GLY A 61 -12.33 -13.92 -0.79
C GLY A 61 -13.40 -14.72 -1.51
N SER A 62 -13.12 -15.94 -1.91
CA SER A 62 -14.06 -16.81 -2.62
C SER A 62 -15.35 -17.00 -1.82
N GLY A 63 -16.49 -16.66 -2.42
CA GLY A 63 -17.82 -16.74 -1.78
C GLY A 63 -18.08 -15.63 -0.74
N CYS A 64 -17.18 -14.69 -0.55
CA CYS A 64 -17.27 -13.62 0.45
C CYS A 64 -17.50 -12.25 -0.22
N SER A 65 -18.66 -11.61 0.08
CA SER A 65 -18.97 -10.26 -0.41
C SER A 65 -19.33 -9.29 0.72
N GLY A 66 -19.31 -9.74 1.96
CA GLY A 66 -19.59 -8.92 3.14
C GLY A 66 -18.64 -9.23 4.29
N TRP A 67 -18.24 -8.21 5.02
CA TRP A 67 -17.30 -8.31 6.14
C TRP A 67 -17.56 -7.27 7.22
N ILE A 68 -16.93 -7.46 8.37
CA ILE A 68 -16.84 -6.45 9.41
C ILE A 68 -15.52 -5.69 9.20
N ALA A 69 -15.61 -4.39 8.96
CA ALA A 69 -14.46 -3.50 9.02
C ALA A 69 -14.14 -3.13 10.46
N ALA A 70 -12.86 -3.13 10.82
CA ALA A 70 -12.35 -2.70 12.13
C ALA A 70 -11.25 -1.67 11.90
N ASP A 71 -11.57 -0.39 12.05
CA ASP A 71 -10.72 0.73 11.66
C ASP A 71 -10.51 1.72 12.81
N GLY A 72 -9.25 2.03 13.14
CA GLY A 72 -8.87 3.01 14.16
C GLY A 72 -8.02 2.48 15.32
N LYS A 73 -7.88 3.29 16.39
CA LYS A 73 -7.06 2.99 17.58
C LYS A 73 -7.79 2.05 18.54
N ILE A 74 -7.15 0.97 18.94
CA ILE A 74 -7.71 0.00 19.90
C ILE A 74 -7.72 0.64 21.29
N ASP A 75 -8.90 0.70 21.91
CA ASP A 75 -9.10 1.16 23.28
C ASP A 75 -9.74 0.07 24.17
N LEU A 76 -9.92 0.34 25.45
CA LEU A 76 -10.51 -0.61 26.41
C LEU A 76 -11.97 -0.98 26.09
N ALA A 77 -12.71 -0.12 25.37
CA ALA A 77 -14.11 -0.37 25.01
C ALA A 77 -14.27 -1.10 23.66
N ALA A 78 -13.17 -1.43 22.95
CA ALA A 78 -13.21 -2.06 21.64
C ALA A 78 -14.03 -3.36 21.63
N ALA A 79 -13.80 -4.25 22.58
CA ALA A 79 -14.54 -5.52 22.67
C ALA A 79 -16.04 -5.31 22.91
N GLN A 80 -16.42 -4.29 23.68
CA GLN A 80 -17.84 -3.96 23.91
C GLN A 80 -18.53 -3.48 22.63
N ARG A 81 -17.84 -2.63 21.83
CA ARG A 81 -18.37 -2.18 20.54
C ARG A 81 -18.57 -3.34 19.57
N LEU A 82 -17.62 -4.26 19.49
CA LEU A 82 -17.77 -5.45 18.64
C LEU A 82 -18.91 -6.35 19.14
N ARG A 83 -19.05 -6.58 20.46
CA ARG A 83 -20.19 -7.36 21.00
C ARG A 83 -21.54 -6.78 20.58
N LYS A 84 -21.67 -5.45 20.62
CA LYS A 84 -22.91 -4.76 20.20
C LYS A 84 -23.20 -5.02 18.74
N LEU A 85 -22.21 -4.89 17.85
CA LEU A 85 -22.37 -5.18 16.42
C LEU A 85 -22.71 -6.65 16.17
N LEU A 86 -22.03 -7.59 16.82
CA LEU A 86 -22.31 -9.03 16.67
C LEU A 86 -23.71 -9.41 17.14
N ALA A 87 -24.24 -8.74 18.17
CA ALA A 87 -25.62 -8.93 18.60
C ALA A 87 -26.63 -8.46 17.55
N GLN A 88 -26.35 -7.38 16.84
CA GLN A 88 -27.16 -6.87 15.74
C GLN A 88 -27.11 -7.79 14.50
N LEU A 89 -25.94 -8.40 14.22
CA LEU A 89 -25.78 -9.34 13.11
C LEU A 89 -26.49 -10.69 13.30
N GLY A 90 -26.82 -11.06 14.53
CA GLY A 90 -27.51 -12.31 14.85
C GLY A 90 -26.75 -13.54 14.35
N ARG A 91 -27.28 -14.22 13.32
CA ARG A 91 -26.68 -15.43 12.74
C ARG A 91 -25.66 -15.17 11.62
N ARG A 92 -25.53 -13.93 11.12
CA ARG A 92 -24.58 -13.60 10.06
C ARG A 92 -23.15 -13.79 10.58
N LYS A 93 -22.41 -14.68 9.94
CA LYS A 93 -20.96 -14.88 10.19
C LYS A 93 -20.20 -14.12 9.12
N LEU A 94 -19.51 -13.07 9.52
CA LEU A 94 -18.71 -12.22 8.64
C LEU A 94 -17.26 -12.22 9.12
N PRO A 95 -16.26 -12.31 8.24
CA PRO A 95 -14.87 -12.14 8.61
C PRO A 95 -14.61 -10.69 9.05
N ILE A 96 -13.58 -10.48 9.87
CA ILE A 96 -13.13 -9.15 10.29
C ILE A 96 -11.89 -8.77 9.48
N PHE A 97 -11.88 -7.54 8.94
CA PHE A 97 -10.70 -6.94 8.33
C PHE A 97 -10.21 -5.77 9.19
N LEU A 98 -8.95 -5.89 9.65
CA LEU A 98 -8.31 -4.95 10.56
C LEU A 98 -7.52 -3.90 9.79
N HIS A 99 -7.67 -2.64 10.20
CA HIS A 99 -6.78 -1.53 9.84
C HIS A 99 -6.53 -0.69 11.10
N SER A 100 -5.37 -0.89 11.76
CA SER A 100 -5.08 -0.24 13.04
C SER A 100 -3.59 -0.10 13.29
N GLY A 101 -3.19 1.07 13.78
CA GLY A 101 -1.84 1.31 14.31
C GLY A 101 -1.59 0.71 15.70
N GLY A 102 -2.59 0.07 16.30
CA GLY A 102 -2.48 -0.50 17.64
C GLY A 102 -3.27 0.27 18.69
N GLY A 103 -2.74 0.33 19.91
CA GLY A 103 -3.38 0.99 21.05
C GLY A 103 -3.30 0.20 22.35
N SER A 104 -4.41 0.07 23.07
CA SER A 104 -4.46 -0.63 24.37
C SER A 104 -4.21 -2.13 24.24
N VAL A 105 -3.18 -2.62 24.91
CA VAL A 105 -2.87 -4.05 25.01
C VAL A 105 -4.02 -4.82 25.68
N LEU A 106 -4.58 -4.29 26.75
CA LEU A 106 -5.70 -4.93 27.46
C LEU A 106 -6.96 -4.98 26.59
N GLY A 107 -7.27 -3.88 25.89
CA GLY A 107 -8.37 -3.84 24.95
C GLY A 107 -8.19 -4.83 23.78
N ALA A 108 -6.94 -4.99 23.29
CA ALA A 108 -6.62 -5.95 22.23
C ALA A 108 -6.76 -7.41 22.69
N ILE A 109 -6.32 -7.74 23.90
CA ILE A 109 -6.48 -9.08 24.50
C ILE A 109 -7.97 -9.43 24.65
N GLU A 110 -8.78 -8.51 25.21
CA GLU A 110 -10.22 -8.73 25.35
C GLU A 110 -10.91 -8.88 23.98
N LEU A 111 -10.55 -8.04 23.02
CA LEU A 111 -11.08 -8.09 21.67
C LEU A 111 -10.69 -9.41 20.97
N GLY A 112 -9.43 -9.84 21.08
CA GLY A 112 -8.94 -11.08 20.53
C GLY A 112 -9.63 -12.32 21.15
N ARG A 113 -9.83 -12.35 22.48
CA ARG A 113 -10.58 -13.41 23.18
C ARG A 113 -12.03 -13.47 22.71
N LEU A 114 -12.69 -12.31 22.53
CA LEU A 114 -14.05 -12.24 21.99
C LEU A 114 -14.11 -12.82 20.57
N ILE A 115 -13.20 -12.42 19.70
CA ILE A 115 -13.11 -12.91 18.32
C ILE A 115 -12.93 -14.44 18.30
N ARG A 116 -12.02 -14.96 19.11
CA ARG A 116 -11.78 -16.41 19.24
C ARG A 116 -13.02 -17.16 19.72
N SER A 117 -13.69 -16.65 20.76
CA SER A 117 -14.90 -17.28 21.32
C SER A 117 -16.08 -17.32 20.34
N ARG A 118 -16.08 -16.48 19.33
CA ARG A 118 -17.08 -16.42 18.25
C ARG A 118 -16.68 -17.16 16.99
N ASN A 119 -15.50 -17.78 16.97
CA ASN A 119 -14.95 -18.52 15.84
C ASN A 119 -14.94 -17.64 14.56
N ILE A 120 -14.45 -16.39 14.66
CA ILE A 120 -14.43 -15.41 13.57
C ILE A 120 -13.07 -15.45 12.88
N GLU A 121 -13.10 -15.41 11.54
CA GLU A 121 -11.91 -15.24 10.71
C GLU A 121 -11.45 -13.78 10.73
N VAL A 122 -10.14 -13.57 10.76
CA VAL A 122 -9.53 -12.23 10.79
C VAL A 122 -8.47 -12.09 9.72
N SER A 123 -8.52 -10.98 9.02
CA SER A 123 -7.53 -10.58 8.01
C SER A 123 -7.12 -9.11 8.20
N VAL A 124 -6.20 -8.64 7.38
CA VAL A 124 -5.71 -7.26 7.42
C VAL A 124 -5.99 -6.58 6.07
N ALA A 125 -6.82 -5.57 6.09
CA ALA A 125 -7.06 -4.69 4.95
C ALA A 125 -7.71 -3.39 5.42
N GLN A 126 -7.45 -2.29 4.73
CA GLN A 126 -8.18 -1.05 4.89
C GLN A 126 -9.52 -1.16 4.17
N THR A 127 -10.62 -0.88 4.86
CA THR A 127 -11.96 -0.80 4.25
C THR A 127 -12.23 0.64 3.86
N ILE A 128 -12.61 0.85 2.62
CA ILE A 128 -12.91 2.18 2.05
C ILE A 128 -14.38 2.24 1.67
N PRO A 129 -15.25 2.87 2.50
CA PRO A 129 -16.65 3.03 2.17
C PRO A 129 -16.86 3.95 0.96
N ALA A 130 -17.81 3.61 0.10
CA ALA A 130 -18.27 4.51 -0.92
C ALA A 130 -18.79 5.82 -0.28
N GLY A 131 -18.38 6.96 -0.80
CA GLY A 131 -18.68 8.26 -0.22
C GLY A 131 -17.63 8.79 0.77
N CYS A 132 -16.61 7.97 1.16
CA CYS A 132 -15.43 8.46 1.89
C CYS A 132 -14.31 8.84 0.93
N ASN A 133 -13.60 9.92 1.26
CA ASN A 133 -12.38 10.28 0.55
C ASN A 133 -11.23 9.36 0.99
N ARG A 134 -10.57 8.67 0.05
CA ARG A 134 -9.44 7.76 0.33
C ARG A 134 -8.30 8.38 1.12
N SER A 135 -8.03 9.67 0.92
CA SER A 135 -6.97 10.39 1.64
C SER A 135 -7.41 10.92 3.02
N GLN A 136 -8.70 10.83 3.36
CA GLN A 136 -9.29 11.41 4.56
C GLN A 136 -10.32 10.47 5.19
N LEU A 137 -9.99 9.19 5.33
CA LEU A 137 -10.90 8.17 5.86
C LEU A 137 -11.28 8.36 7.34
N HIS A 138 -10.64 9.30 8.03
CA HIS A 138 -10.94 9.66 9.42
C HIS A 138 -11.52 11.07 9.55
N ASP A 139 -11.95 11.67 8.44
CA ASP A 139 -12.69 12.92 8.55
C ASP A 139 -14.05 12.73 9.23
N LYS A 140 -14.64 13.83 9.69
CA LYS A 140 -15.89 13.80 10.46
C LYS A 140 -17.04 13.17 9.66
N SER A 141 -17.10 13.39 8.35
CA SER A 141 -18.19 12.87 7.50
C SER A 141 -18.08 11.37 7.31
N CYS A 142 -16.87 10.85 7.04
CA CYS A 142 -16.61 9.43 6.93
C CYS A 142 -16.81 8.69 8.25
N GLU A 143 -16.37 9.27 9.38
CA GLU A 143 -16.60 8.70 10.71
C GLU A 143 -18.09 8.65 11.09
N MET A 144 -18.90 9.63 10.68
CA MET A 144 -20.36 9.57 10.85
C MET A 144 -20.97 8.45 10.01
N LEU A 145 -20.52 8.30 8.74
CA LEU A 145 -20.96 7.24 7.86
C LEU A 145 -20.67 5.86 8.44
N LYS A 146 -19.42 5.61 8.90
CA LYS A 146 -19.03 4.35 9.55
C LYS A 146 -19.88 4.00 10.78
N ARG A 147 -20.43 5.00 11.47
CA ARG A 147 -21.28 4.83 12.65
C ARG A 147 -22.78 4.84 12.38
N SER A 148 -23.19 4.90 11.12
CA SER A 148 -24.61 4.96 10.73
C SER A 148 -25.43 3.71 11.10
N GLY A 149 -24.75 2.58 11.33
CA GLY A 149 -25.39 1.29 11.59
C GLY A 149 -25.93 0.59 10.33
N GLN A 150 -25.69 1.15 9.15
CA GLN A 150 -26.05 0.56 7.86
C GLN A 150 -24.91 -0.30 7.29
N ASP A 151 -25.24 -1.27 6.46
CA ASP A 151 -24.27 -1.99 5.65
C ASP A 151 -23.73 -1.03 4.57
N LEU A 152 -22.42 -0.77 4.55
CA LEU A 152 -21.79 0.21 3.66
C LEU A 152 -21.19 -0.46 2.45
N VAL A 153 -21.57 0.00 1.26
CA VAL A 153 -20.86 -0.37 0.03
C VAL A 153 -19.40 0.08 0.15
N SER A 154 -18.47 -0.84 0.00
CA SER A 154 -17.06 -0.60 0.34
C SER A 154 -16.12 -1.41 -0.54
N GLU A 155 -14.86 -0.95 -0.58
CA GLU A 155 -13.74 -1.64 -1.20
C GLU A 155 -12.72 -2.05 -0.13
N LEU A 156 -12.07 -3.22 -0.30
CA LEU A 156 -10.94 -3.63 0.53
C LEU A 156 -9.62 -3.24 -0.13
N ASP A 157 -8.73 -2.57 0.63
CA ASP A 157 -7.39 -2.20 0.22
C ASP A 157 -6.34 -2.82 1.12
N SER A 158 -5.66 -3.89 0.64
CA SER A 158 -4.54 -4.48 1.36
C SER A 158 -3.23 -3.70 1.18
N SER A 159 -3.06 -2.91 0.11
CA SER A 159 -1.82 -2.16 -0.15
C SER A 159 -1.60 -0.99 0.81
N ALA A 160 -2.69 -0.42 1.35
CA ALA A 160 -2.66 0.63 2.37
C ALA A 160 -2.95 0.09 3.78
N ALA A 161 -3.01 -1.24 3.93
CA ALA A 161 -3.38 -1.87 5.18
C ALA A 161 -2.28 -1.77 6.24
N MET A 162 -2.69 -1.55 7.48
CA MET A 162 -1.79 -1.45 8.62
C MET A 162 -2.35 -2.27 9.79
N CYS A 163 -1.51 -3.10 10.39
CA CYS A 163 -1.82 -3.76 11.66
C CYS A 163 -0.56 -3.82 12.52
N ASN A 164 -0.39 -2.82 13.40
CA ASN A 164 0.82 -2.67 14.19
C ASN A 164 0.55 -2.81 15.69
N SER A 165 1.57 -3.17 16.45
CA SER A 165 1.54 -3.18 17.92
C SER A 165 0.38 -4.04 18.46
N ALA A 166 -0.50 -3.48 19.28
CA ALA A 166 -1.66 -4.17 19.86
C ALA A 166 -2.61 -4.76 18.81
N CYS A 167 -2.61 -4.27 17.55
CA CYS A 167 -3.40 -4.86 16.46
C CYS A 167 -2.99 -6.31 16.16
N VAL A 168 -1.70 -6.63 16.26
CA VAL A 168 -1.20 -8.00 16.06
C VAL A 168 -1.81 -8.97 17.08
N LEU A 169 -2.05 -8.51 18.31
CA LEU A 169 -2.75 -9.31 19.32
C LEU A 169 -4.21 -9.57 18.92
N VAL A 170 -4.90 -8.56 18.38
CA VAL A 170 -6.27 -8.75 17.87
C VAL A 170 -6.31 -9.78 16.73
N LEU A 171 -5.40 -9.65 15.77
CA LEU A 171 -5.26 -10.60 14.67
C LEU A 171 -5.01 -12.03 15.20
N SER A 172 -4.16 -12.18 16.22
CA SER A 172 -3.86 -13.47 16.86
C SER A 172 -5.11 -14.14 17.44
N GLY A 173 -6.14 -13.37 17.81
CA GLY A 173 -7.44 -13.89 18.29
C GLY A 173 -8.27 -14.58 17.21
N GLY A 174 -7.99 -14.37 15.92
CA GLY A 174 -8.74 -14.98 14.82
C GLY A 174 -8.73 -16.51 14.88
N ALA A 175 -9.88 -17.15 14.58
CA ALA A 175 -9.97 -18.59 14.43
C ALA A 175 -9.21 -19.06 13.18
N VAL A 176 -9.42 -18.37 12.07
CA VAL A 176 -8.57 -18.38 10.89
C VAL A 176 -7.93 -17.01 10.77
N ARG A 177 -6.64 -16.97 10.53
CA ARG A 177 -5.86 -15.74 10.41
C ARG A 177 -5.23 -15.68 9.05
N SER A 178 -5.35 -14.52 8.39
CA SER A 178 -4.77 -14.33 7.08
C SER A 178 -4.11 -12.97 6.95
N VAL A 179 -2.88 -12.95 6.47
CA VAL A 179 -2.14 -11.73 6.16
C VAL A 179 -1.93 -11.67 4.66
N PRO A 180 -2.58 -10.74 3.94
CA PRO A 180 -2.39 -10.63 2.49
C PRO A 180 -0.92 -10.40 2.12
N PRO A 181 -0.50 -10.79 0.89
CA PRO A 181 0.82 -10.47 0.38
C PRO A 181 1.15 -8.98 0.51
N TRP A 182 2.40 -8.67 0.88
CA TRP A 182 2.92 -7.31 1.06
C TRP A 182 2.34 -6.51 2.22
N VAL A 183 1.38 -7.05 2.97
CA VAL A 183 0.94 -6.48 4.24
C VAL A 183 2.00 -6.78 5.29
N ARG A 184 2.50 -5.74 5.94
CA ARG A 184 3.51 -5.86 7.00
C ARG A 184 2.88 -5.62 8.35
N LEU A 185 3.22 -6.48 9.32
CA LEU A 185 2.79 -6.36 10.70
C LEU A 185 3.93 -5.75 11.51
N GLY A 186 3.68 -4.59 12.12
CA GLY A 186 4.68 -3.89 12.93
C GLY A 186 4.59 -4.31 14.40
N VAL A 187 5.74 -4.65 14.99
CA VAL A 187 5.84 -5.05 16.40
C VAL A 187 6.89 -4.23 17.15
N HIS A 188 6.66 -4.04 18.44
CA HIS A 188 7.57 -3.39 19.39
C HIS A 188 7.21 -3.78 20.83
N ALA A 189 8.10 -3.48 21.78
CA ALA A 189 7.84 -3.66 23.21
C ALA A 189 6.70 -2.77 23.70
N ILE A 190 6.08 -3.16 24.80
CA ILE A 190 5.01 -2.36 25.41
C ILE A 190 5.58 -1.02 25.88
N GLY A 191 4.94 0.08 25.46
CA GLY A 191 5.08 1.39 26.07
C GLY A 191 3.97 1.60 27.11
N ILE A 192 4.31 2.13 28.27
CA ILE A 192 3.33 2.58 29.25
C ILE A 192 3.22 4.10 29.10
N ASP A 193 2.09 4.55 28.62
CA ASP A 193 1.78 5.99 28.61
C ASP A 193 1.41 6.41 30.05
N LEU A 194 2.31 7.18 30.66
CA LEU A 194 2.14 7.67 32.03
C LEU A 194 1.32 8.96 32.07
N GLY A 195 0.99 9.55 30.94
CA GLY A 195 0.38 10.86 30.87
C GLY A 195 1.20 11.89 31.65
N LYS A 196 0.54 12.69 32.51
CA LYS A 196 1.19 13.67 33.39
C LYS A 196 1.45 13.14 34.82
N THR A 197 1.27 11.84 35.05
CA THR A 197 1.35 11.24 36.40
C THR A 197 2.80 10.84 36.70
N ALA A 198 3.39 11.36 37.76
CA ALA A 198 4.69 10.97 38.27
C ALA A 198 4.57 9.59 38.97
N ILE A 199 4.69 8.51 38.22
CA ILE A 199 4.72 7.14 38.74
C ILE A 199 6.19 6.74 38.99
N ARG A 200 6.47 6.10 40.13
CA ARG A 200 7.80 5.60 40.46
C ARG A 200 8.25 4.50 39.48
N GLY A 201 9.51 4.48 39.08
CA GLY A 201 10.06 3.50 38.14
C GLY A 201 9.78 2.03 38.50
N ALA A 202 9.76 1.70 39.81
CA ALA A 202 9.41 0.37 40.30
C ALA A 202 7.94 -0.03 39.96
N ALA A 203 7.00 0.91 40.03
CA ALA A 203 5.60 0.64 39.68
C ALA A 203 5.41 0.46 38.15
N ILE A 204 6.14 1.24 37.35
CA ILE A 204 6.19 1.07 35.89
C ILE A 204 6.69 -0.33 35.54
N ALA A 205 7.83 -0.72 36.11
CA ALA A 205 8.42 -2.04 35.87
C ALA A 205 7.47 -3.19 36.30
N ALA A 206 6.74 -3.03 37.40
CA ALA A 206 5.73 -4.01 37.85
C ALA A 206 4.56 -4.08 36.87
N ALA A 207 4.03 -2.95 36.41
CA ALA A 207 2.95 -2.88 35.43
C ALA A 207 3.36 -3.49 34.08
N THR A 208 4.58 -3.20 33.62
CA THR A 208 5.15 -3.80 32.39
C THR A 208 5.23 -5.31 32.51
N ARG A 209 5.78 -5.83 33.62
CA ARG A 209 5.84 -7.28 33.86
C ARG A 209 4.46 -7.92 33.85
N ALA A 210 3.48 -7.33 34.51
CA ALA A 210 2.11 -7.83 34.56
C ALA A 210 1.47 -7.84 33.15
N ALA A 211 1.68 -6.78 32.36
CA ALA A 211 1.18 -6.73 31.00
C ALA A 211 1.88 -7.75 30.09
N ASN A 212 3.20 -7.92 30.20
CA ASN A 212 3.95 -8.92 29.46
C ASN A 212 3.47 -10.34 29.77
N SER A 213 3.23 -10.68 31.07
CA SER A 213 2.68 -11.98 31.46
C SER A 213 1.32 -12.23 30.81
N ARG A 214 0.43 -11.25 30.78
CA ARG A 214 -0.88 -11.37 30.12
C ARG A 214 -0.78 -11.55 28.61
N ILE A 215 0.19 -10.91 27.96
CA ILE A 215 0.42 -11.13 26.53
C ILE A 215 0.89 -12.57 26.28
N VAL A 216 1.87 -13.06 27.04
CA VAL A 216 2.40 -14.42 26.87
C VAL A 216 1.30 -15.45 27.08
N GLU A 217 0.48 -15.30 28.14
CA GLU A 217 -0.69 -16.16 28.39
C GLU A 217 -1.67 -16.09 27.20
N PHE A 218 -2.03 -14.90 26.76
CA PHE A 218 -2.95 -14.72 25.64
C PHE A 218 -2.42 -15.36 24.34
N LEU A 219 -1.16 -15.16 24.00
CA LEU A 219 -0.55 -15.77 22.79
C LEU A 219 -0.56 -17.30 22.88
N HIS A 220 -0.26 -17.85 24.05
CA HIS A 220 -0.37 -19.30 24.31
C HIS A 220 -1.80 -19.80 24.09
N ASP A 221 -2.81 -19.13 24.68
CA ASP A 221 -4.24 -19.47 24.51
C ASP A 221 -4.67 -19.43 23.04
N MET A 222 -4.07 -18.53 22.24
CA MET A 222 -4.36 -18.37 20.81
C MET A 222 -3.54 -19.31 19.91
N GLY A 223 -2.66 -20.17 20.47
CA GLY A 223 -1.81 -21.06 19.71
C GLY A 223 -0.73 -20.33 18.92
N ILE A 224 -0.25 -19.19 19.42
CA ILE A 224 0.81 -18.40 18.82
C ILE A 224 2.16 -18.73 19.48
N ASN A 225 3.21 -18.90 18.68
CA ASN A 225 4.54 -19.16 19.19
C ASN A 225 5.05 -17.98 20.04
N LYS A 226 5.58 -18.30 21.23
CA LYS A 226 6.18 -17.31 22.14
C LYS A 226 7.27 -16.45 21.49
N ALA A 227 7.90 -16.93 20.43
CA ALA A 227 8.90 -16.17 19.68
C ALA A 227 8.36 -14.84 19.12
N LEU A 228 7.05 -14.71 18.88
CA LEU A 228 6.43 -13.44 18.55
C LEU A 228 6.60 -12.42 19.68
N PHE A 229 6.34 -12.83 20.93
CA PHE A 229 6.53 -11.97 22.11
C PHE A 229 8.00 -11.60 22.27
N ASP A 230 8.92 -12.57 22.19
CA ASP A 230 10.35 -12.32 22.36
C ASP A 230 10.87 -11.35 21.30
N THR A 231 10.46 -11.52 20.03
CA THR A 231 10.76 -10.61 18.94
C THR A 231 10.21 -9.19 19.21
N SER A 232 8.93 -9.08 19.60
CA SER A 232 8.32 -7.78 19.91
C SER A 232 9.02 -7.09 21.07
N ASN A 233 9.31 -7.82 22.15
CA ASN A 233 9.92 -7.28 23.35
C ASN A 233 11.40 -6.86 23.18
N SER A 234 12.05 -7.33 22.11
CA SER A 234 13.43 -6.92 21.76
C SER A 234 13.48 -5.56 21.02
N VAL A 235 12.34 -5.03 20.56
CA VAL A 235 12.28 -3.77 19.82
C VAL A 235 11.85 -2.65 20.76
N PRO A 236 12.62 -1.54 20.90
CA PRO A 236 12.21 -0.38 21.70
C PRO A 236 10.80 0.10 21.29
N HIS A 237 10.03 0.58 22.27
CA HIS A 237 8.63 0.94 22.02
C HIS A 237 8.46 2.15 21.08
N GLU A 238 9.48 3.00 20.95
CA GLU A 238 9.54 4.13 20.03
C GLU A 238 9.89 3.72 18.59
N SER A 239 10.28 2.46 18.40
CA SER A 239 10.66 1.88 17.12
C SER A 239 9.59 0.87 16.66
N THR A 240 9.60 0.54 15.39
CA THR A 240 8.75 -0.51 14.82
C THR A 240 9.59 -1.44 13.98
N ARG A 241 9.52 -2.74 14.28
CA ARG A 241 10.06 -3.79 13.44
C ARG A 241 8.90 -4.45 12.68
N PHE A 242 9.02 -4.56 11.37
CA PHE A 242 8.08 -5.30 10.56
C PHE A 242 8.47 -6.78 10.48
N LEU A 243 7.48 -7.65 10.66
CA LEU A 243 7.65 -9.09 10.54
C LEU A 243 7.75 -9.50 9.07
N GLU A 244 8.71 -10.37 8.76
CA GLU A 244 8.85 -10.99 7.45
C GLU A 244 7.81 -12.13 7.29
N ARG A 245 7.51 -12.52 6.03
CA ARG A 245 6.54 -13.58 5.75
C ARG A 245 6.85 -14.89 6.47
N ASP A 246 8.11 -15.33 6.47
CA ASP A 246 8.54 -16.54 7.12
C ASP A 246 8.34 -16.49 8.65
N GLU A 247 8.45 -15.30 9.24
CA GLU A 247 8.15 -15.10 10.68
C GLU A 247 6.65 -15.19 10.96
N LEU A 248 5.79 -14.67 10.06
CA LEU A 248 4.34 -14.80 10.21
C LEU A 248 3.91 -16.25 10.26
N VAL A 249 4.50 -17.10 9.42
CA VAL A 249 4.24 -18.55 9.41
C VAL A 249 4.83 -19.20 10.64
N ARG A 250 6.12 -18.99 10.93
CA ARG A 250 6.83 -19.58 12.08
C ARG A 250 6.17 -19.23 13.42
N PHE A 251 5.61 -18.03 13.54
CA PHE A 251 4.89 -17.59 14.75
C PHE A 251 3.44 -18.10 14.80
N GLY A 252 2.92 -18.65 13.72
CA GLY A 252 1.54 -19.11 13.62
C GLY A 252 0.53 -17.96 13.40
N ILE A 253 0.99 -16.79 12.95
CA ILE A 253 0.12 -15.66 12.60
C ILE A 253 -0.59 -15.91 11.27
N ASP A 254 0.09 -16.48 10.30
CA ASP A 254 -0.47 -16.93 9.03
C ASP A 254 0.06 -18.33 8.72
N THR A 255 -0.84 -19.29 8.55
CA THR A 255 -0.47 -20.70 8.31
C THR A 255 -0.79 -21.17 6.90
N ARG A 256 -1.13 -20.24 5.99
CA ARG A 256 -1.47 -20.59 4.61
C ARG A 256 -0.18 -20.86 3.81
N GLU A 257 -0.21 -21.88 2.98
CA GLU A 257 0.84 -22.19 2.02
C GLU A 257 0.80 -21.30 0.78
N PHE A 258 -0.36 -20.70 0.50
CA PHE A 258 -0.61 -19.83 -0.64
C PHE A 258 -1.53 -18.67 -0.27
N GLY A 259 -1.29 -17.51 -0.86
CA GLY A 259 -2.19 -16.38 -0.76
C GLY A 259 -1.98 -15.40 -1.91
N GLU A 260 -3.06 -14.77 -2.35
CA GLU A 260 -3.05 -13.80 -3.44
C GLU A 260 -4.00 -12.63 -3.18
N THR A 261 -3.74 -11.48 -3.82
CA THR A 261 -4.63 -10.32 -3.81
C THR A 261 -5.49 -10.29 -5.07
N ARG A 262 -6.55 -9.47 -5.07
CA ARG A 262 -7.24 -9.08 -6.32
C ARG A 262 -6.33 -8.19 -7.16
N TRP A 263 -6.57 -8.10 -8.46
CA TRP A 263 -5.99 -7.07 -9.30
C TRP A 263 -6.52 -5.69 -8.89
N ARG A 264 -5.62 -4.72 -8.88
CA ARG A 264 -5.92 -3.36 -8.43
C ARG A 264 -5.27 -2.33 -9.34
N PHE A 265 -6.01 -1.25 -9.59
CA PHE A 265 -5.49 -0.08 -10.28
C PHE A 265 -4.84 0.87 -9.27
N LEU A 266 -3.62 1.30 -9.55
CA LEU A 266 -2.82 2.22 -8.75
C LEU A 266 -2.42 3.41 -9.63
N GLU A 267 -2.69 4.63 -9.19
CA GLU A 267 -2.37 5.84 -9.94
C GLU A 267 -0.99 6.41 -9.60
N LYS A 268 -0.54 6.22 -8.36
CA LYS A 268 0.71 6.78 -7.86
C LYS A 268 1.66 5.69 -7.39
N PRO A 269 2.99 5.85 -7.57
CA PRO A 269 3.68 6.92 -8.30
C PRO A 269 3.53 6.84 -9.82
N ASN A 270 3.15 5.69 -10.36
CA ASN A 270 2.94 5.45 -11.78
C ASN A 270 1.62 4.73 -12.00
N VAL A 271 0.96 4.98 -13.12
CA VAL A 271 -0.26 4.28 -13.51
C VAL A 271 0.07 2.81 -13.79
N VAL A 272 -0.51 1.92 -12.99
CA VAL A 272 -0.25 0.49 -13.05
C VAL A 272 -1.44 -0.30 -12.49
N ILE A 273 -1.66 -1.50 -13.00
CA ILE A 273 -2.44 -2.50 -12.28
C ILE A 273 -1.51 -3.55 -11.68
N ALA A 274 -1.83 -4.02 -10.49
CA ALA A 274 -0.97 -4.93 -9.75
C ALA A 274 -1.74 -6.01 -9.03
N LYS A 275 -1.09 -7.19 -8.86
CA LYS A 275 -1.56 -8.33 -8.08
C LYS A 275 -0.38 -8.93 -7.35
N GLY A 276 -0.49 -9.03 -6.02
CA GLY A 276 0.49 -9.70 -5.16
C GLY A 276 0.08 -11.13 -4.85
N PHE A 277 1.06 -11.98 -4.63
CA PHE A 277 0.86 -13.35 -4.14
C PHE A 277 2.10 -13.85 -3.39
N PHE A 278 1.94 -14.93 -2.64
CA PHE A 278 3.02 -15.72 -2.09
C PHE A 278 2.69 -17.20 -2.23
N ALA A 279 3.73 -18.04 -2.30
CA ALA A 279 3.58 -19.48 -2.34
C ALA A 279 4.72 -20.13 -1.57
N HIS A 280 4.46 -21.28 -0.92
CA HIS A 280 5.50 -22.13 -0.35
C HIS A 280 6.31 -22.77 -1.48
N THR A 281 7.63 -22.70 -1.41
CA THR A 281 8.52 -23.13 -2.51
C THR A 281 9.19 -24.47 -2.30
N GLY A 282 8.98 -25.16 -1.16
CA GLY A 282 9.54 -26.51 -1.00
C GLY A 282 9.52 -27.07 0.42
N GLU A 283 9.65 -28.39 0.55
CA GLU A 283 9.54 -29.12 1.83
C GLU A 283 10.72 -28.94 2.79
N ARG A 284 11.88 -28.46 2.30
CA ARG A 284 13.11 -28.37 3.11
C ARG A 284 13.39 -26.98 3.65
N ASP A 285 12.78 -25.97 3.06
CA ASP A 285 12.95 -24.58 3.45
C ASP A 285 11.57 -23.96 3.66
N LEU A 286 11.29 -23.46 4.89
CA LEU A 286 10.05 -22.76 5.21
C LEU A 286 10.06 -21.34 4.61
N SER A 287 10.34 -21.26 3.32
CA SER A 287 10.38 -20.00 2.59
C SER A 287 9.05 -19.75 1.88
N TYR A 288 8.51 -18.54 2.09
CA TYR A 288 7.27 -18.06 1.48
C TYR A 288 7.54 -16.78 0.69
N PRO A 289 8.31 -16.83 -0.42
CA PRO A 289 8.66 -15.64 -1.16
C PRO A 289 7.40 -14.93 -1.66
N GLU A 290 7.34 -13.64 -1.39
CA GLU A 290 6.31 -12.78 -1.94
C GLU A 290 6.65 -12.36 -3.36
N ALA A 291 5.66 -12.38 -4.24
CA ALA A 291 5.79 -11.97 -5.62
C ALA A 291 4.69 -11.00 -6.05
N LEU A 292 4.98 -10.24 -7.09
CA LEU A 292 4.10 -9.20 -7.62
C LEU A 292 4.07 -9.28 -9.14
N LEU A 293 2.87 -9.29 -9.70
CA LEU A 293 2.62 -9.02 -11.11
C LEU A 293 2.18 -7.58 -11.29
N ARG A 294 2.73 -6.90 -12.29
CA ARG A 294 2.33 -5.54 -12.68
C ARG A 294 2.12 -5.45 -14.18
N LEU A 295 1.11 -4.69 -14.58
CA LEU A 295 0.92 -4.24 -15.95
C LEU A 295 0.89 -2.72 -15.95
N ASN A 296 1.67 -2.11 -16.80
CA ASN A 296 1.70 -0.65 -17.02
C ASN A 296 1.81 -0.34 -18.51
N CYS A 297 1.60 0.91 -18.88
CA CYS A 297 1.76 1.37 -20.25
C CYS A 297 3.21 1.13 -20.71
N GLY A 298 3.37 0.56 -21.89
CA GLY A 298 4.65 0.39 -22.58
C GLY A 298 4.78 1.37 -23.73
N ALA A 299 5.73 1.13 -24.62
CA ALA A 299 5.90 1.93 -25.83
C ALA A 299 4.80 1.62 -26.86
N GLY A 300 4.21 2.65 -27.44
CA GLY A 300 3.11 2.52 -28.38
C GLY A 300 1.87 1.89 -27.75
N LYS A 301 1.28 0.89 -28.40
CA LYS A 301 0.10 0.16 -27.89
C LYS A 301 0.44 -1.02 -26.98
N ALA A 302 1.72 -1.36 -26.83
CA ALA A 302 2.13 -2.48 -25.98
C ALA A 302 1.96 -2.13 -24.49
N LEU A 303 1.73 -3.15 -23.70
CA LEU A 303 1.81 -3.08 -22.24
C LEU A 303 3.15 -3.64 -21.80
N ARG A 304 3.60 -3.24 -20.63
CA ARG A 304 4.76 -3.84 -19.98
C ARG A 304 4.30 -4.72 -18.84
N LEU A 305 4.53 -6.02 -18.97
CA LEU A 305 4.35 -6.98 -17.88
C LEU A 305 5.63 -7.05 -17.07
N THR A 306 5.52 -6.86 -15.77
CA THR A 306 6.61 -7.01 -14.81
C THR A 306 6.22 -8.05 -13.78
N PHE A 307 7.08 -9.05 -13.61
CA PHE A 307 7.09 -9.96 -12.47
C PHE A 307 8.21 -9.52 -11.53
N ALA A 308 7.93 -9.39 -10.26
CA ALA A 308 8.93 -9.11 -9.24
C ALA A 308 8.72 -10.04 -8.05
N ARG A 309 9.82 -10.55 -7.46
CA ARG A 309 9.77 -11.38 -6.24
C ARG A 309 10.89 -11.04 -5.29
N GLU A 310 10.67 -11.25 -4.00
CA GLU A 310 11.71 -11.25 -2.99
C GLU A 310 12.44 -12.61 -2.99
N ARG A 311 13.76 -12.58 -2.85
CA ARG A 311 14.59 -13.79 -2.72
C ARG A 311 15.57 -13.64 -1.58
N ASN A 312 15.59 -14.64 -0.72
CA ASN A 312 16.54 -14.73 0.38
C ASN A 312 17.93 -15.18 -0.10
N ASN A 313 17.99 -15.93 -1.20
CA ASN A 313 19.24 -16.43 -1.80
C ASN A 313 19.28 -16.08 -3.31
N LEU A 314 20.33 -15.38 -3.74
CA LEU A 314 20.51 -14.89 -5.11
C LEU A 314 21.42 -15.79 -5.97
N ILE A 315 21.88 -16.94 -5.45
CA ILE A 315 22.73 -17.87 -6.16
C ILE A 315 21.85 -18.64 -7.17
N GLY A 316 22.29 -18.75 -8.41
CA GLY A 316 21.60 -19.54 -9.45
C GLY A 316 20.48 -18.84 -10.22
N VAL A 317 20.18 -17.57 -9.96
CA VAL A 317 19.08 -16.82 -10.59
C VAL A 317 19.48 -16.30 -11.97
N GLY A 318 18.68 -16.57 -12.97
CA GLY A 318 18.74 -15.88 -14.27
C GLY A 318 18.92 -16.78 -15.51
N LEU A 319 19.11 -18.09 -15.34
CA LEU A 319 19.40 -18.97 -16.48
C LEU A 319 18.15 -19.51 -17.19
N ARG A 320 16.99 -19.55 -16.53
CA ARG A 320 15.75 -20.03 -17.16
C ARG A 320 14.70 -18.92 -17.26
N PRO A 321 13.98 -18.79 -18.38
CA PRO A 321 12.90 -17.84 -18.52
C PRO A 321 11.73 -18.23 -17.60
N LEU A 322 11.17 -17.24 -16.92
CA LEU A 322 9.88 -17.39 -16.26
C LEU A 322 8.80 -17.32 -17.35
N ARG A 323 7.83 -18.22 -17.27
CA ARG A 323 6.72 -18.29 -18.20
C ARG A 323 5.42 -17.92 -17.54
N ILE A 324 4.66 -17.06 -18.20
CA ILE A 324 3.31 -16.69 -17.81
C ILE A 324 2.36 -17.11 -18.92
N THR A 325 1.32 -17.86 -18.59
CA THR A 325 0.28 -18.27 -19.54
C THR A 325 -1.06 -17.70 -19.09
N VAL A 326 -1.75 -17.02 -20.00
CA VAL A 326 -3.10 -16.47 -19.78
C VAL A 326 -4.00 -16.98 -20.91
N ASN A 327 -5.08 -17.67 -20.60
CA ASN A 327 -6.01 -18.25 -21.58
C ASN A 327 -5.30 -19.05 -22.71
N GLY A 328 -4.25 -19.80 -22.35
CA GLY A 328 -3.44 -20.57 -23.32
C GLY A 328 -2.41 -19.76 -24.09
N LEU A 329 -2.42 -18.44 -24.03
CA LEU A 329 -1.41 -17.57 -24.63
C LEU A 329 -0.22 -17.41 -23.69
N ARG A 330 0.97 -17.64 -24.23
CA ARG A 330 2.22 -17.75 -23.47
C ARG A 330 3.07 -16.51 -23.62
N VAL A 331 3.63 -16.03 -22.52
CA VAL A 331 4.60 -14.93 -22.46
C VAL A 331 5.81 -15.40 -21.66
N ASP A 332 6.98 -15.41 -22.28
CA ASP A 332 8.24 -15.72 -21.61
C ASP A 332 8.92 -14.42 -21.15
N LEU A 333 9.37 -14.39 -19.88
CA LEU A 333 10.11 -13.29 -19.28
C LEU A 333 11.60 -13.69 -19.15
N PRO A 334 12.42 -13.39 -20.17
CA PRO A 334 13.75 -14.00 -20.29
C PRO A 334 14.77 -13.43 -19.31
N ASN A 335 14.78 -12.13 -19.10
CA ASN A 335 15.85 -11.41 -18.40
C ASN A 335 15.46 -11.04 -16.99
N ALA A 336 16.34 -11.34 -16.03
CA ALA A 336 16.20 -10.92 -14.65
C ALA A 336 17.09 -9.70 -14.36
N ILE A 337 16.48 -8.66 -13.82
CA ILE A 337 17.18 -7.52 -13.23
C ILE A 337 17.14 -7.70 -11.72
N ARG A 338 18.25 -7.46 -11.03
CA ARG A 338 18.37 -7.59 -9.58
C ARG A 338 18.56 -6.24 -8.93
N SER A 339 17.85 -6.02 -7.83
CA SER A 339 18.04 -4.86 -6.97
C SER A 339 17.89 -5.31 -5.51
N GLY A 340 19.00 -5.42 -4.80
CA GLY A 340 19.04 -5.98 -3.46
C GLY A 340 18.46 -7.41 -3.42
N LYS A 341 17.49 -7.65 -2.56
CA LYS A 341 16.77 -8.93 -2.44
C LYS A 341 15.70 -9.12 -3.52
N ILE A 342 15.46 -8.16 -4.40
CA ILE A 342 14.38 -8.20 -5.38
C ILE A 342 14.92 -8.68 -6.74
N GLU A 343 14.28 -9.68 -7.30
CA GLU A 343 14.41 -10.08 -8.70
C GLU A 343 13.23 -9.51 -9.48
N MET A 344 13.50 -8.85 -10.60
CA MET A 344 12.48 -8.36 -11.53
C MET A 344 12.71 -8.93 -12.92
N ARG A 345 11.64 -9.30 -13.60
CA ARG A 345 11.62 -9.72 -15.01
C ARG A 345 10.53 -8.95 -15.74
N THR A 346 10.83 -8.51 -16.94
CA THR A 346 9.89 -7.72 -17.74
C THR A 346 9.78 -8.28 -19.15
N ALA A 347 8.58 -8.18 -19.71
CA ALA A 347 8.31 -8.44 -21.12
C ALA A 347 7.33 -7.42 -21.67
N ALA A 348 7.42 -7.14 -22.97
CA ALA A 348 6.36 -6.46 -23.69
C ALA A 348 5.18 -7.42 -23.85
N LEU A 349 3.98 -6.94 -23.56
CA LEU A 349 2.74 -7.69 -23.69
C LEU A 349 1.84 -6.97 -24.68
N TRP A 350 1.54 -7.63 -25.78
CA TRP A 350 0.62 -7.07 -26.76
C TRP A 350 -0.83 -7.21 -26.28
N PRO A 351 -1.69 -6.23 -26.56
CA PRO A 351 -3.08 -6.24 -26.09
C PRO A 351 -3.84 -7.52 -26.42
N ASN A 352 -3.65 -8.11 -27.62
CA ASN A 352 -4.29 -9.35 -28.03
C ASN A 352 -4.05 -10.55 -27.11
N VAL A 353 -2.98 -10.53 -26.31
CA VAL A 353 -2.69 -11.59 -25.34
C VAL A 353 -3.57 -11.46 -24.09
N ILE A 354 -3.88 -10.24 -23.68
CA ILE A 354 -4.55 -9.96 -22.42
C ILE A 354 -5.99 -9.45 -22.58
N ASP A 355 -6.38 -8.92 -23.76
CA ASP A 355 -7.71 -8.37 -24.00
C ASP A 355 -8.83 -9.42 -23.92
N SER A 356 -8.50 -10.71 -24.09
CA SER A 356 -9.42 -11.83 -23.92
C SER A 356 -9.56 -12.28 -22.45
N ALA A 357 -8.75 -11.74 -21.55
CA ALA A 357 -8.77 -12.10 -20.14
C ALA A 357 -9.86 -11.34 -19.37
N ASP A 358 -10.53 -12.03 -18.49
CA ASP A 358 -11.57 -11.51 -17.62
C ASP A 358 -11.39 -11.99 -16.17
N ASP A 359 -12.30 -11.65 -15.28
CA ASP A 359 -12.24 -12.03 -13.87
C ASP A 359 -12.43 -13.56 -13.64
N LYS A 360 -12.84 -14.32 -14.65
CA LYS A 360 -12.98 -15.79 -14.61
C LYS A 360 -11.78 -16.51 -15.17
N SER A 361 -10.91 -15.81 -15.86
CA SER A 361 -9.64 -16.33 -16.39
C SER A 361 -8.67 -16.70 -15.28
N ALA A 362 -7.61 -17.43 -15.62
CA ALA A 362 -6.52 -17.77 -14.71
C ALA A 362 -5.17 -17.43 -15.34
N ILE A 363 -4.21 -17.12 -14.50
CA ILE A 363 -2.80 -16.98 -14.89
C ILE A 363 -2.05 -18.19 -14.35
N GLU A 364 -1.37 -18.92 -15.23
CA GLU A 364 -0.38 -19.92 -14.85
C GLU A 364 1.02 -19.30 -14.90
N ILE A 365 1.77 -19.43 -13.81
CA ILE A 365 3.19 -19.08 -13.74
C ILE A 365 3.99 -20.37 -13.59
N SER A 366 4.97 -20.58 -14.47
CA SER A 366 5.85 -21.75 -14.45
C SER A 366 7.33 -21.35 -14.61
N GLY A 367 8.24 -22.24 -14.22
CA GLY A 367 9.68 -21.94 -14.19
C GLY A 367 10.11 -21.21 -12.90
N PHE A 368 9.39 -21.38 -11.83
CA PHE A 368 9.54 -20.64 -10.57
C PHE A 368 10.76 -21.11 -9.73
N ASP A 369 11.15 -22.37 -9.83
CA ASP A 369 12.26 -22.94 -9.09
C ASP A 369 13.46 -23.25 -10.00
N PRO A 370 14.58 -22.50 -9.88
CA PRO A 370 15.80 -22.77 -10.63
C PRO A 370 16.66 -23.90 -10.02
N ASP A 371 16.43 -24.28 -8.78
CA ASP A 371 17.30 -25.22 -8.05
C ASP A 371 16.84 -26.68 -8.17
N ARG A 372 15.72 -26.95 -8.85
CA ARG A 372 15.17 -28.28 -9.08
C ARG A 372 15.08 -28.61 -10.56
N ASP A 373 16.17 -29.19 -11.07
CA ASP A 373 16.25 -29.62 -12.49
C ASP A 373 15.38 -30.86 -12.82
N ASP A 374 14.97 -31.62 -11.82
CA ASP A 374 14.42 -32.98 -11.95
C ASP A 374 12.92 -33.08 -11.60
N GLU A 375 12.27 -32.03 -11.09
CA GLU A 375 10.85 -32.05 -10.78
C GLU A 375 10.02 -31.33 -11.84
N PRO A 376 8.75 -31.77 -12.06
CA PRO A 376 7.83 -30.99 -12.89
C PRO A 376 7.78 -29.56 -12.35
N GLN A 377 8.14 -28.59 -13.20
CA GLN A 377 8.25 -27.17 -12.85
C GLN A 377 7.06 -26.75 -12.00
N ALA A 378 7.33 -26.21 -10.81
CA ALA A 378 6.29 -25.73 -9.91
C ALA A 378 5.39 -24.76 -10.70
N ARG A 379 4.10 -25.07 -10.73
CA ARG A 379 3.10 -24.24 -11.40
C ARG A 379 2.29 -23.54 -10.35
N ILE A 380 2.16 -22.24 -10.48
CA ILE A 380 1.34 -21.43 -9.62
C ILE A 380 0.16 -20.91 -10.47
N MET A 381 -1.05 -21.20 -10.01
CA MET A 381 -2.28 -20.72 -10.61
C MET A 381 -2.80 -19.54 -9.82
N LEU A 382 -2.96 -18.38 -10.48
CA LEU A 382 -3.53 -17.17 -9.91
C LEU A 382 -4.90 -16.91 -10.54
N ASN A 383 -5.86 -16.47 -9.73
CA ASN A 383 -7.13 -16.00 -10.25
C ASN A 383 -7.02 -14.58 -10.86
N MET A 384 -7.99 -14.19 -11.67
CA MET A 384 -8.07 -12.88 -12.31
C MET A 384 -9.06 -11.93 -11.61
N ALA A 385 -9.47 -12.21 -10.39
CA ALA A 385 -10.45 -11.39 -9.67
C ALA A 385 -10.04 -9.90 -9.65
N GLY A 386 -10.95 -9.01 -10.06
CA GLY A 386 -10.74 -7.56 -10.14
C GLY A 386 -9.99 -7.10 -11.40
N PHE A 387 -9.61 -8.02 -12.28
CA PHE A 387 -8.82 -7.70 -13.47
C PHE A 387 -9.59 -6.80 -14.45
N SER A 388 -10.82 -7.17 -14.80
CA SER A 388 -11.60 -6.44 -15.81
C SER A 388 -11.75 -4.96 -15.47
N ALA A 389 -12.10 -4.65 -14.21
CA ALA A 389 -12.27 -3.27 -13.76
C ALA A 389 -10.93 -2.52 -13.69
N ALA A 390 -9.87 -3.16 -13.19
CA ALA A 390 -8.54 -2.56 -13.12
C ALA A 390 -7.95 -2.32 -14.51
N TYR A 391 -8.11 -3.28 -15.42
CA TYR A 391 -7.60 -3.22 -16.79
C TYR A 391 -8.29 -2.14 -17.63
N ALA A 392 -9.60 -1.98 -17.51
CA ALA A 392 -10.32 -0.89 -18.17
C ALA A 392 -9.80 0.49 -17.78
N LYS A 393 -9.49 0.70 -16.48
CA LYS A 393 -8.87 1.95 -16.00
C LYS A 393 -7.45 2.13 -16.55
N LEU A 394 -6.64 1.06 -16.59
CA LEU A 394 -5.29 1.09 -17.15
C LEU A 394 -5.34 1.46 -18.64
N ARG A 395 -6.20 0.82 -19.42
CA ARG A 395 -6.34 1.08 -20.86
C ARG A 395 -6.67 2.54 -21.13
N LYS A 396 -7.67 3.08 -20.40
CA LYS A 396 -8.03 4.50 -20.51
C LYS A 396 -6.85 5.42 -20.21
N ALA A 397 -6.13 5.18 -19.12
CA ALA A 397 -4.98 5.99 -18.75
C ALA A 397 -3.81 5.88 -19.77
N CYS A 398 -3.60 4.70 -20.38
CA CYS A 398 -2.61 4.54 -21.44
C CYS A 398 -2.99 5.28 -22.74
N GLU A 399 -4.27 5.30 -23.09
CA GLU A 399 -4.78 6.05 -24.25
C GLU A 399 -4.66 7.57 -24.05
N GLU A 400 -4.98 8.08 -22.86
CA GLU A 400 -4.81 9.49 -22.50
C GLU A 400 -3.34 9.93 -22.55
N SER A 401 -2.40 9.08 -22.13
CA SER A 401 -0.96 9.34 -22.21
C SER A 401 -0.48 9.41 -23.66
N LEU A 402 -0.94 8.52 -24.53
CA LEU A 402 -0.58 8.52 -25.95
C LEU A 402 -1.14 9.74 -26.70
N SER A 403 -2.33 10.22 -26.33
CA SER A 403 -2.93 11.41 -26.93
C SER A 403 -2.22 12.71 -26.48
N ALA A 404 -1.68 12.74 -25.27
CA ALA A 404 -0.86 13.86 -24.79
C ALA A 404 0.50 13.96 -25.52
N ASP A 405 1.11 12.82 -25.86
CA ASP A 405 2.35 12.78 -26.64
C ASP A 405 2.14 13.10 -28.14
N SER A 406 0.96 12.87 -28.68
CA SER A 406 0.64 13.18 -30.09
C SER A 406 0.50 14.67 -30.41
N GLY A 407 0.51 15.55 -29.40
CA GLY A 407 0.58 16.99 -29.55
C GLY A 407 1.97 17.53 -29.93
N CYS A 408 2.99 16.67 -29.97
CA CYS A 408 4.34 17.04 -30.33
C CYS A 408 4.57 16.86 -31.84
N GLY A 409 4.65 17.98 -32.59
CA GLY A 409 5.01 17.96 -34.01
C GLY A 409 6.43 17.46 -34.27
N ALA A 410 6.66 16.83 -35.42
CA ALA A 410 7.99 16.41 -35.84
C ALA A 410 8.93 17.64 -35.86
N GLY A 411 9.86 17.74 -34.91
CA GLY A 411 10.81 18.85 -34.78
C GLY A 411 10.58 19.73 -33.55
N ASP A 412 9.57 19.46 -32.71
CA ASP A 412 9.36 20.16 -31.43
C ASP A 412 10.38 19.71 -30.39
N LEU A 413 11.40 20.54 -30.16
CA LEU A 413 12.45 20.36 -29.15
C LEU A 413 12.08 20.91 -27.78
N SER A 414 10.79 21.18 -27.53
CA SER A 414 10.35 21.60 -26.21
C SER A 414 10.59 20.49 -25.17
N PRO A 415 10.83 20.83 -23.91
CA PRO A 415 11.03 19.83 -22.84
C PRO A 415 9.88 18.82 -22.70
N ARG A 416 8.68 19.12 -23.23
CA ARG A 416 7.53 18.21 -23.25
C ARG A 416 7.62 17.13 -24.29
N CYS A 417 8.36 17.37 -25.37
CA CYS A 417 8.41 16.55 -26.57
C CYS A 417 9.72 15.79 -26.75
N MET A 418 10.68 15.96 -25.84
CA MET A 418 11.92 15.18 -25.84
C MET A 418 11.67 13.76 -25.34
N PRO A 419 12.14 12.71 -26.07
CA PRO A 419 12.14 11.33 -25.57
C PRO A 419 12.84 11.26 -24.20
N ASP A 420 12.33 10.46 -23.28
CA ASP A 420 12.91 10.31 -21.92
C ASP A 420 14.42 9.97 -21.94
N ALA A 421 14.90 9.30 -22.97
CA ALA A 421 16.33 9.02 -23.20
C ALA A 421 17.20 10.27 -23.38
N LEU A 422 16.62 11.42 -23.75
CA LEU A 422 17.31 12.70 -23.93
C LEU A 422 17.03 13.70 -22.79
N ARG A 423 16.07 13.40 -21.92
CA ARG A 423 15.77 14.22 -20.72
C ARG A 423 16.75 14.00 -19.59
N THR A 424 17.38 12.83 -19.54
CA THR A 424 18.40 12.49 -18.55
C THR A 424 19.75 12.55 -19.23
N GLY A 425 20.50 13.65 -19.02
CA GLY A 425 21.95 13.62 -19.19
C GLY A 425 22.52 12.46 -18.34
N PRO A 426 23.76 11.99 -18.60
CA PRO A 426 24.34 10.86 -17.88
C PRO A 426 24.21 11.12 -16.38
N ALA A 427 23.42 10.30 -15.73
CA ALA A 427 23.20 10.37 -14.28
C ALA A 427 24.55 10.19 -13.61
N VAL A 428 25.05 11.24 -12.99
CA VAL A 428 26.13 11.15 -12.00
C VAL A 428 25.63 10.19 -10.93
N PRO A 429 26.33 9.10 -10.60
CA PRO A 429 25.90 8.20 -9.53
C PRO A 429 25.91 8.96 -8.22
N SER A 430 24.74 9.37 -7.76
CA SER A 430 24.52 9.83 -6.42
C SER A 430 24.62 8.61 -5.51
N THR A 431 25.71 8.53 -4.76
CA THR A 431 25.88 7.64 -3.61
C THR A 431 25.03 8.16 -2.44
N ALA A 432 23.74 7.97 -2.53
CA ALA A 432 22.82 8.13 -1.39
C ALA A 432 21.71 7.11 -1.57
N GLY A 433 21.56 6.21 -0.59
CA GLY A 433 20.71 5.05 -0.56
C GLY A 433 19.33 5.22 -1.19
N GLY A 434 19.21 4.80 -2.43
CA GLY A 434 17.95 4.73 -3.13
C GLY A 434 17.18 3.50 -2.69
N GLN A 435 16.29 3.66 -1.72
CA GLN A 435 15.19 2.74 -1.51
C GLN A 435 14.36 2.76 -2.80
N THR A 436 14.41 1.68 -3.58
CA THR A 436 13.41 1.43 -4.61
C THR A 436 12.07 1.33 -3.91
N ALA A 437 11.31 2.40 -3.95
CA ALA A 437 10.00 2.47 -3.35
C ALA A 437 9.08 1.46 -4.04
N TRP A 438 8.92 0.31 -3.45
CA TRP A 438 7.66 -0.41 -3.44
C TRP A 438 6.61 0.63 -3.03
N PRO A 439 5.35 0.57 -3.52
CA PRO A 439 4.38 1.57 -3.16
C PRO A 439 4.32 1.65 -1.63
N SER A 440 5.10 2.56 -1.08
CA SER A 440 4.97 2.97 0.28
C SER A 440 3.74 3.84 0.32
N ARG A 441 2.67 3.24 0.85
CA ARG A 441 1.46 3.84 1.38
C ARG A 441 0.51 4.49 0.38
#